data_af6d8d7f8cab30b1e968343160450bfc
#
_entry.id   af6d8d7f8cab30b1e968343160450bfc
#
_cell.length_a   1.000
_cell.length_b   1.000
_cell.length_c   1.000
_cell.angle_alpha   90.00
_cell.angle_beta   90.00
_cell.angle_gamma   90.00
#
_symmetry.space_group_name_H-M   'P 1'
#
loop_
_entity.id
_entity.type
_entity.pdbx_description
1 polymer ?
#
loop_
_entity_poly.entity_id
_entity_poly.type
_entity_poly.pdbx_seq_one_letter_code
_entity_poly.pdbx_strand_id
1 'polypeptide(L)'
;KFKFPVGQTVLIFNVIIYIVAALLFGFDRAMYSLLTYFVTSKIIDKVETGLEQAKAAMIITDEGKEIADQIYQKLGRTVTMLEGEGLISGKKVVLYCVLNRLEIYELKRLIKEVDMSAFITVSDVSEIIGKHIKKTAIEKAIKNE
;
A
#
# COMPACT_ATOMS: atom_id res chain seq x y z
N LYS A 1 20.60 29.00 10.06
CA LYS A 1 19.84 27.93 10.77
C LYS A 1 20.09 26.61 10.03
N PHE A 2 21.01 25.81 10.56
CA PHE A 2 21.27 24.46 10.04
C PHE A 2 20.06 23.59 10.37
N LYS A 3 19.26 23.25 9.36
CA LYS A 3 18.24 22.22 9.45
C LYS A 3 18.92 20.87 9.21
N PHE A 4 19.41 20.23 10.26
CA PHE A 4 19.83 18.83 10.15
C PHE A 4 18.58 17.97 9.91
N PRO A 5 18.54 17.16 8.85
CA PRO A 5 17.47 16.21 8.67
C PRO A 5 17.47 15.22 9.85
N VAL A 6 16.29 14.91 10.37
CA VAL A 6 16.10 14.08 11.56
C VAL A 6 16.88 12.77 11.48
N GLY A 7 16.94 12.15 10.30
CA GLY A 7 17.68 10.90 10.08
C GLY A 7 19.19 11.03 10.30
N GLN A 8 19.79 12.15 9.91
CA GLN A 8 21.23 12.37 10.16
C GLN A 8 21.52 12.57 11.66
N THR A 9 20.64 13.26 12.37
CA THR A 9 20.76 13.45 13.81
C THR A 9 20.70 12.12 14.55
N VAL A 10 19.74 11.27 14.21
CA VAL A 10 19.59 9.92 14.77
C VAL A 10 20.83 9.07 14.47
N LEU A 11 21.36 9.14 13.26
CA LEU A 11 22.55 8.39 12.86
C LEU A 11 23.78 8.81 13.69
N ILE A 12 23.99 10.12 13.89
CA ILE A 12 25.11 10.63 14.70
C ILE A 12 25.00 10.11 16.14
N PHE A 13 23.82 10.20 16.77
CA PHE A 13 23.61 9.69 18.11
C PHE A 13 23.87 8.18 18.21
N ASN A 14 23.42 7.40 17.24
CA ASN A 14 23.67 5.96 17.20
C ASN A 14 25.17 5.64 17.09
N VAL A 15 25.91 6.36 16.24
CA VAL A 15 27.36 6.19 16.11
C VAL A 15 28.07 6.46 17.44
N ILE A 16 27.70 7.54 18.14
CA ILE A 16 28.27 7.86 19.46
C ILE A 16 27.99 6.74 20.47
N ILE A 17 26.75 6.25 20.51
CA ILE A 17 26.33 5.16 21.39
C ILE A 17 27.16 3.89 21.11
N TYR A 18 27.37 3.53 19.86
CA TYR A 18 28.16 2.35 19.50
C TYR A 18 29.62 2.49 19.85
N ILE A 19 30.21 3.69 19.71
CA ILE A 19 31.62 3.94 20.15
C ILE A 19 31.74 3.77 21.67
N VAL A 20 30.81 4.35 22.43
CA VAL A 20 30.79 4.21 23.89
C VAL A 20 30.59 2.74 24.29
N ALA A 21 29.66 2.04 23.63
CA ALA A 21 29.44 0.62 23.88
C ALA A 21 30.70 -0.25 23.59
N ALA A 22 31.41 0.05 22.50
CA ALA A 22 32.68 -0.65 22.19
C ALA A 22 33.73 -0.48 23.24
N LEU A 23 33.85 0.72 23.82
CA LEU A 23 34.81 1.01 24.89
C LEU A 23 34.45 0.33 26.22
N LEU A 24 33.14 0.26 26.55
CA LEU A 24 32.66 -0.28 27.83
C LEU A 24 32.52 -1.81 27.82
N PHE A 25 32.04 -2.39 26.75
CA PHE A 25 31.64 -3.81 26.67
C PHE A 25 32.57 -4.66 25.79
N GLY A 26 33.55 -4.04 25.13
CA GLY A 26 34.44 -4.70 24.20
C GLY A 26 33.97 -4.68 22.76
N PHE A 27 34.93 -4.74 21.84
CA PHE A 27 34.71 -4.59 20.41
C PHE A 27 33.76 -5.67 19.81
N ASP A 28 33.87 -6.90 20.27
CA ASP A 28 33.08 -8.03 19.78
C ASP A 28 31.58 -7.79 19.99
N ARG A 29 31.19 -7.34 21.21
CA ARG A 29 29.79 -7.07 21.54
C ARG A 29 29.22 -5.89 20.76
N ALA A 30 30.03 -4.86 20.53
CA ALA A 30 29.62 -3.71 19.70
C ALA A 30 29.40 -4.12 18.25
N MET A 31 30.23 -5.01 17.70
CA MET A 31 30.07 -5.54 16.35
C MET A 31 28.77 -6.35 16.19
N TYR A 32 28.41 -7.19 17.17
CA TYR A 32 27.13 -7.90 17.15
C TYR A 32 25.93 -6.94 17.20
N SER A 33 26.01 -5.89 18.00
CA SER A 33 24.95 -4.87 18.07
C SER A 33 24.79 -4.12 16.76
N LEU A 34 25.90 -3.76 16.11
CA LEU A 34 25.89 -3.10 14.80
C LEU A 34 25.30 -4.00 13.70
N LEU A 35 25.68 -5.27 13.69
CA LEU A 35 25.14 -6.25 12.74
C LEU A 35 23.62 -6.42 12.93
N THR A 36 23.19 -6.57 14.18
CA THR A 36 21.76 -6.69 14.51
C THR A 36 20.98 -5.45 14.06
N TYR A 37 21.51 -4.24 14.32
CA TYR A 37 20.90 -3.00 13.87
C TYR A 37 20.77 -2.94 12.34
N PHE A 38 21.84 -3.29 11.62
CA PHE A 38 21.84 -3.30 10.17
C PHE A 38 20.79 -4.25 9.58
N VAL A 39 20.73 -5.48 10.08
CA VAL A 39 19.76 -6.49 9.64
C VAL A 39 18.33 -6.03 9.95
N THR A 40 18.10 -5.56 11.17
CA THR A 40 16.78 -5.08 11.62
C THR A 40 16.32 -3.90 10.78
N SER A 41 17.18 -2.90 10.53
CA SER A 41 16.86 -1.75 9.68
C SER A 41 16.45 -2.18 8.27
N LYS A 42 17.19 -3.10 7.65
CA LYS A 42 16.86 -3.61 6.32
C LYS A 42 15.54 -4.37 6.26
N ILE A 43 15.20 -5.10 7.31
CA ILE A 43 13.92 -5.82 7.41
C ILE A 43 12.78 -4.82 7.56
N ILE A 44 12.92 -3.82 8.44
CA ILE A 44 11.90 -2.79 8.65
C ILE A 44 11.63 -2.04 7.35
N ASP A 45 12.67 -1.53 6.68
CA ASP A 45 12.55 -0.81 5.40
C ASP A 45 11.79 -1.66 4.35
N LYS A 46 12.09 -2.96 4.28
CA LYS A 46 11.47 -3.87 3.33
C LYS A 46 10.00 -4.16 3.65
N VAL A 47 9.67 -4.27 4.94
CA VAL A 47 8.29 -4.48 5.39
C VAL A 47 7.46 -3.21 5.15
N GLU A 48 7.97 -2.05 5.55
CA GLU A 48 7.30 -0.75 5.38
C GLU A 48 7.01 -0.47 3.90
N THR A 49 8.03 -0.52 3.05
CA THR A 49 7.87 -0.33 1.60
C THR A 49 6.93 -1.38 1.00
N GLY A 50 7.00 -2.63 1.45
CA GLY A 50 6.16 -3.71 0.94
C GLY A 50 4.68 -3.56 1.29
N LEU A 51 4.34 -2.93 2.42
CA LEU A 51 2.95 -2.70 2.84
C LEU A 51 2.31 -1.51 2.13
N GLU A 52 3.09 -0.50 1.81
CA GLU A 52 2.62 0.73 1.14
C GLU A 52 2.54 0.61 -0.39
N GLN A 53 3.05 -0.47 -0.97
CA GLN A 53 2.99 -0.67 -2.42
C GLN A 53 1.57 -0.57 -2.95
N ALA A 54 1.39 0.34 -3.91
CA ALA A 54 0.16 0.45 -4.66
C ALA A 54 -0.02 -0.74 -5.61
N LYS A 55 -1.23 -1.27 -5.66
CA LYS A 55 -1.64 -2.36 -6.55
C LYS A 55 -2.80 -1.89 -7.41
N ALA A 56 -2.76 -2.16 -8.69
CA ALA A 56 -3.91 -2.00 -9.56
C ALA A 56 -4.68 -3.32 -9.61
N ALA A 57 -5.97 -3.26 -9.36
CA ALA A 57 -6.87 -4.38 -9.55
C ALA A 57 -7.77 -4.11 -10.76
N MET A 58 -7.83 -5.07 -11.68
CA MET A 58 -8.79 -5.10 -12.77
C MET A 58 -9.72 -6.28 -12.52
N ILE A 59 -11.02 -6.00 -12.48
CA ILE A 59 -12.08 -6.96 -12.16
C ILE A 59 -13.01 -7.03 -13.34
N ILE A 60 -13.23 -8.21 -13.91
CA ILE A 60 -14.16 -8.47 -14.99
C ILE A 60 -15.34 -9.24 -14.41
N THR A 61 -16.54 -8.66 -14.52
CA THR A 61 -17.73 -9.17 -13.83
C THR A 61 -19.02 -8.80 -14.59
N ASP A 62 -20.11 -9.47 -14.27
CA ASP A 62 -21.45 -9.10 -14.70
C ASP A 62 -22.09 -8.10 -13.71
N GLU A 63 -21.70 -8.14 -12.43
CA GLU A 63 -22.24 -7.35 -11.32
C GLU A 63 -21.39 -6.10 -11.01
N GLY A 64 -20.96 -5.39 -12.07
CA GLY A 64 -20.00 -4.29 -11.95
C GLY A 64 -20.45 -3.16 -11.03
N LYS A 65 -21.73 -2.77 -11.07
CA LYS A 65 -22.25 -1.66 -10.27
C LYS A 65 -22.29 -2.01 -8.80
N GLU A 66 -22.75 -3.20 -8.45
CA GLU A 66 -22.85 -3.67 -7.08
C GLU A 66 -21.45 -3.79 -6.43
N ILE A 67 -20.51 -4.38 -7.16
CA ILE A 67 -19.11 -4.50 -6.70
C ILE A 67 -18.48 -3.11 -6.51
N ALA A 68 -18.70 -2.18 -7.46
CA ALA A 68 -18.16 -0.82 -7.36
C ALA A 68 -18.70 -0.08 -6.12
N ASP A 69 -20.00 -0.19 -5.84
CA ASP A 69 -20.64 0.41 -4.68
C ASP A 69 -20.10 -0.19 -3.36
N GLN A 70 -19.92 -1.50 -3.31
CA GLN A 70 -19.34 -2.16 -2.14
C GLN A 70 -17.87 -1.78 -1.92
N ILE A 71 -17.06 -1.66 -2.96
CA ILE A 71 -15.67 -1.19 -2.88
C ILE A 71 -15.66 0.23 -2.29
N TYR A 72 -16.53 1.11 -2.80
CA TYR A 72 -16.62 2.48 -2.28
C TYR A 72 -17.03 2.52 -0.81
N GLN A 73 -18.05 1.75 -0.42
CA GLN A 73 -18.56 1.75 0.96
C GLN A 73 -17.60 1.11 1.97
N LYS A 74 -17.03 -0.04 1.63
CA LYS A 74 -16.19 -0.82 2.57
C LYS A 74 -14.71 -0.38 2.56
N LEU A 75 -14.15 -0.06 1.39
CA LEU A 75 -12.75 0.30 1.24
C LEU A 75 -12.51 1.81 1.09
N GLY A 76 -13.57 2.59 0.85
CA GLY A 76 -13.46 4.03 0.63
C GLY A 76 -12.67 4.38 -0.65
N ARG A 77 -12.66 3.48 -1.65
CA ARG A 77 -11.93 3.64 -2.91
C ARG A 77 -12.89 3.89 -4.05
N THR A 78 -12.49 4.78 -4.95
CA THR A 78 -13.20 4.99 -6.20
C THR A 78 -12.80 3.95 -7.23
N VAL A 79 -13.76 3.60 -8.09
CA VAL A 79 -13.59 2.60 -9.14
C VAL A 79 -13.93 3.23 -10.49
N THR A 80 -13.10 2.97 -11.48
CA THR A 80 -13.42 3.33 -12.87
C THR A 80 -14.08 2.14 -13.54
N MET A 81 -15.29 2.37 -14.09
CA MET A 81 -16.06 1.36 -14.80
C MET A 81 -15.83 1.52 -16.29
N LEU A 82 -15.55 0.42 -16.98
CA LEU A 82 -15.42 0.33 -18.43
C LEU A 82 -16.35 -0.77 -18.94
N GLU A 83 -17.00 -0.52 -20.05
CA GLU A 83 -17.78 -1.55 -20.75
C GLU A 83 -16.83 -2.42 -21.57
N GLY A 84 -17.01 -3.73 -21.50
CA GLY A 84 -16.24 -4.71 -22.25
C GLY A 84 -17.14 -5.77 -22.86
N GLU A 85 -16.63 -6.49 -23.83
CA GLU A 85 -17.31 -7.62 -24.44
C GLU A 85 -16.37 -8.79 -24.57
N GLY A 86 -16.73 -9.90 -23.97
CA GLY A 86 -16.02 -11.16 -24.12
C GLY A 86 -16.50 -11.89 -25.36
N LEU A 87 -15.59 -12.48 -26.11
CA LEU A 87 -15.89 -13.19 -27.37
C LEU A 87 -16.99 -14.28 -27.19
N ILE A 88 -16.98 -14.95 -26.03
CA ILE A 88 -17.92 -16.03 -25.72
C ILE A 88 -18.89 -15.63 -24.60
N SER A 89 -18.41 -14.85 -23.63
CA SER A 89 -19.15 -14.51 -22.42
C SER A 89 -20.07 -13.28 -22.57
N GLY A 90 -20.05 -12.62 -23.74
CA GLY A 90 -20.91 -11.47 -24.02
C GLY A 90 -20.49 -10.19 -23.26
N LYS A 91 -21.46 -9.32 -23.00
CA LYS A 91 -21.19 -8.03 -22.32
C LYS A 91 -20.71 -8.24 -20.91
N LYS A 92 -19.66 -7.52 -20.54
CA LYS A 92 -19.03 -7.54 -19.21
C LYS A 92 -18.72 -6.11 -18.77
N VAL A 93 -18.62 -5.92 -17.48
CA VAL A 93 -18.12 -4.68 -16.88
C VAL A 93 -16.71 -4.92 -16.37
N VAL A 94 -15.81 -4.05 -16.75
CA VAL A 94 -14.42 -4.04 -16.27
C VAL A 94 -14.28 -2.93 -15.25
N LEU A 95 -13.94 -3.28 -14.03
CA LEU A 95 -13.70 -2.35 -12.95
C LEU A 95 -12.18 -2.20 -12.77
N TYR A 96 -11.71 -0.96 -12.77
CA TYR A 96 -10.32 -0.64 -12.50
C TYR A 96 -10.23 0.18 -11.21
N CYS A 97 -9.42 -0.28 -10.25
CA CYS A 97 -9.18 0.44 -9.02
C CYS A 97 -7.73 0.26 -8.54
N VAL A 98 -7.24 1.27 -7.84
CA VAL A 98 -5.90 1.25 -7.24
C VAL A 98 -6.05 1.22 -5.72
N LEU A 99 -5.37 0.26 -5.11
CA LEU A 99 -5.50 -0.10 -3.71
C LEU A 99 -4.11 -0.33 -3.08
N ASN A 100 -4.05 -0.37 -1.76
CA ASN A 100 -2.86 -0.85 -1.06
C ASN A 100 -2.86 -2.38 -1.01
N ARG A 101 -1.68 -2.95 -0.79
CA ARG A 101 -1.51 -4.41 -0.69
C ARG A 101 -2.43 -5.06 0.35
N LEU A 102 -2.68 -4.40 1.46
CA LEU A 102 -3.56 -4.90 2.53
C LEU A 102 -5.04 -4.92 2.09
N GLU A 103 -5.47 -3.91 1.32
CA GLU A 103 -6.85 -3.78 0.84
C GLU A 103 -7.19 -4.83 -0.22
N ILE A 104 -6.20 -5.42 -0.91
CA ILE A 104 -6.42 -6.49 -1.90
C ILE A 104 -7.07 -7.73 -1.27
N TYR A 105 -6.73 -8.05 -0.03
CA TYR A 105 -7.35 -9.20 0.66
C TYR A 105 -8.85 -8.98 0.86
N GLU A 106 -9.22 -7.80 1.36
CA GLU A 106 -10.62 -7.41 1.55
C GLU A 106 -11.36 -7.33 0.22
N LEU A 107 -10.73 -6.78 -0.82
CA LEU A 107 -11.28 -6.73 -2.18
C LEU A 107 -11.64 -8.14 -2.68
N LYS A 108 -10.72 -9.10 -2.56
CA LYS A 108 -10.96 -10.47 -3.01
C LYS A 108 -12.12 -11.13 -2.28
N ARG A 109 -12.24 -10.89 -0.96
CA ARG A 109 -13.35 -11.40 -0.16
C ARG A 109 -14.68 -10.81 -0.62
N LEU A 110 -14.72 -9.49 -0.77
CA LEU A 110 -15.89 -8.73 -1.19
C LEU A 110 -16.41 -9.20 -2.55
N ILE A 111 -15.52 -9.37 -3.53
CA ILE A 111 -15.91 -9.78 -4.88
C ILE A 111 -16.49 -11.21 -4.87
N LYS A 112 -15.88 -12.12 -4.13
CA LYS A 112 -16.38 -13.51 -4.02
C LYS A 112 -17.74 -13.61 -3.35
N GLU A 113 -18.10 -12.67 -2.47
CA GLU A 113 -19.40 -12.60 -1.84
C GLU A 113 -20.50 -12.16 -2.83
N VAL A 114 -20.16 -11.33 -3.82
CA VAL A 114 -21.11 -10.79 -4.81
C VAL A 114 -21.14 -11.63 -6.08
N ASP A 115 -20.00 -11.92 -6.66
CA ASP A 115 -19.88 -12.67 -7.92
C ASP A 115 -18.71 -13.65 -7.87
N MET A 116 -19.04 -14.92 -7.70
CA MET A 116 -18.05 -16.02 -7.69
C MET A 116 -17.39 -16.24 -9.06
N SER A 117 -18.03 -15.77 -10.13
CA SER A 117 -17.53 -15.90 -11.51
C SER A 117 -16.61 -14.78 -11.93
N ALA A 118 -16.50 -13.72 -11.12
CA ALA A 118 -15.66 -12.57 -11.41
C ALA A 118 -14.18 -12.95 -11.56
N PHE A 119 -13.57 -12.42 -12.61
CA PHE A 119 -12.13 -12.58 -12.85
C PHE A 119 -11.36 -11.37 -12.38
N ILE A 120 -10.34 -11.58 -11.53
CA ILE A 120 -9.57 -10.51 -10.91
C ILE A 120 -8.11 -10.66 -11.29
N THR A 121 -7.52 -9.63 -11.88
CA THR A 121 -6.07 -9.49 -12.05
C THR A 121 -5.54 -8.39 -11.13
N VAL A 122 -4.38 -8.64 -10.53
CA VAL A 122 -3.70 -7.67 -9.66
C VAL A 122 -2.29 -7.48 -10.19
N SER A 123 -1.92 -6.24 -10.44
CA SER A 123 -0.58 -5.85 -10.90
C SER A 123 0.08 -4.83 -9.97
N ASP A 124 1.39 -4.78 -10.00
CA ASP A 124 2.16 -3.74 -9.30
C ASP A 124 2.04 -2.40 -10.02
N VAL A 125 1.86 -1.33 -9.24
CA VAL A 125 1.88 0.04 -9.75
C VAL A 125 3.20 0.66 -9.35
N SER A 126 4.01 1.04 -10.34
CA SER A 126 5.32 1.64 -10.10
C SER A 126 5.20 3.05 -9.54
N GLU A 127 4.26 3.84 -10.05
CA GLU A 127 4.06 5.24 -9.66
C GLU A 127 2.62 5.66 -9.91
N ILE A 128 2.10 6.54 -9.04
CA ILE A 128 0.79 7.18 -9.19
C ILE A 128 1.00 8.68 -9.26
N ILE A 129 0.69 9.28 -10.40
CA ILE A 129 0.73 10.72 -10.59
C ILE A 129 -0.71 11.25 -10.62
N GLY A 130 -1.05 12.10 -9.66
CA GLY A 130 -2.39 12.69 -9.56
C GLY A 130 -3.02 12.55 -8.18
N LYS A 131 -4.24 13.06 -8.03
CA LYS A 131 -4.98 12.96 -6.77
C LYS A 131 -5.72 11.62 -6.71
N HIS A 132 -5.31 10.79 -5.77
CA HIS A 132 -6.02 9.56 -5.44
C HIS A 132 -7.21 9.89 -4.51
N ILE A 133 -8.43 9.75 -5.01
CA ILE A 133 -9.64 10.14 -4.27
C ILE A 133 -10.00 9.01 -3.30
N LYS A 134 -9.75 9.24 -2.01
CA LYS A 134 -10.31 8.45 -0.91
C LYS A 134 -11.62 9.08 -0.44
N LYS A 135 -12.57 8.29 0.06
CA LYS A 135 -13.85 8.73 0.65
C LYS A 135 -13.68 9.90 1.62
N THR A 136 -12.68 9.84 2.49
CA THR A 136 -12.35 10.90 3.47
C THR A 136 -11.99 12.25 2.82
N ALA A 137 -11.42 12.24 1.62
CA ALA A 137 -11.09 13.46 0.88
C ALA A 137 -12.33 14.08 0.24
N ILE A 138 -13.26 13.26 -0.23
CA ILE A 138 -14.55 13.69 -0.78
C ILE A 138 -15.42 14.33 0.32
N GLU A 139 -15.55 13.67 1.47
CA GLU A 139 -16.32 14.20 2.61
C GLU A 139 -15.77 15.55 3.11
N LYS A 140 -14.45 15.73 3.12
CA LYS A 140 -13.83 17.00 3.48
C LYS A 140 -14.02 18.09 2.41
N ALA A 141 -14.06 17.73 1.13
CA ALA A 141 -14.31 18.69 0.05
C ALA A 141 -15.76 19.20 0.10
N ILE A 142 -16.73 18.32 0.30
CA ILE A 142 -18.17 18.69 0.40
C ILE A 142 -18.46 19.55 1.65
N LYS A 143 -17.71 19.39 2.73
CA LYS A 143 -17.91 20.14 3.98
C LYS A 143 -17.30 21.56 3.94
N ASN A 144 -16.50 21.87 2.93
CA ASN A 144 -15.83 23.17 2.73
C ASN A 144 -16.50 24.01 1.62
N GLU A 145 -17.56 23.54 0.98
CA GLU A 145 -18.50 24.29 0.15
C GLU A 145 -19.74 24.71 0.99
#